data_4c4554e35b5b245778836dd7ba20203e
#
_entry.id   4c4554e35b5b245778836dd7ba20203e
#
_cell.length_a   1.000
_cell.length_b   1.000
_cell.length_c   1.000
_cell.angle_alpha   90.00
_cell.angle_beta   90.00
_cell.angle_gamma   90.00
#
_symmetry.space_group_name_H-M   'P 1'
#
loop_
_entity.id
_entity.type
_entity.pdbx_description
1 polymer ?
#
loop_
_entity_poly.entity_id
_entity_poly.type
_entity_poly.pdbx_seq_one_letter_code
_entity_poly.pdbx_strand_id
1 'polypeptide(L)'
;PRILLPDYPLHIVQRGINREPCFFAEEDYQCYLHWLAEAARDCGCAIHAYVLMTNHVHLLLTPTVSGAPARLMQSLGRRYVQYANRQYRRTGSLWEGRYKSSVVQAESYLLACMRYIELNPVRAAMVVDPGGYRWSSYRANGLAQSDARLTPHPIYLGLETDVASRCHAYRALFRPQLDDDAASDVREALKLGMPLGSERFAEAICARLGVRRNTGKRGRVPGDEREPPTVRAEQQGFGF
;
A
#
# COMPACT_ATOMS: atom_id res chain seq x y z
N PRO A 1 -4.30 -3.90 -16.67
CA PRO A 1 -2.84 -3.81 -16.73
C PRO A 1 -2.35 -2.92 -15.58
N ARG A 2 -1.13 -3.20 -15.04
CA ARG A 2 -0.50 -2.31 -14.06
C ARG A 2 0.24 -1.21 -14.80
N ILE A 3 0.15 -0.01 -14.26
CA ILE A 3 0.92 1.13 -14.74
C ILE A 3 2.30 1.06 -14.07
N LEU A 4 3.35 0.81 -14.84
CA LEU A 4 4.74 0.67 -14.37
C LEU A 4 5.60 1.57 -15.25
N LEU A 5 5.95 2.74 -14.76
CA LEU A 5 6.80 3.72 -15.44
C LEU A 5 8.11 3.86 -14.70
N PRO A 6 9.27 3.92 -15.41
CA PRO A 6 10.54 4.30 -14.79
C PRO A 6 10.46 5.74 -14.30
N ASP A 7 11.23 6.04 -13.27
CA ASP A 7 11.42 7.37 -12.67
C ASP A 7 10.15 7.98 -12.03
N TYR A 8 9.05 7.24 -11.95
CA TYR A 8 7.86 7.65 -11.22
C TYR A 8 7.71 6.83 -9.92
N PRO A 9 7.44 7.49 -8.78
CA PRO A 9 7.14 6.77 -7.55
C PRO A 9 5.92 5.87 -7.72
N LEU A 10 6.00 4.69 -7.16
CA LEU A 10 4.98 3.65 -7.25
C LEU A 10 4.62 3.18 -5.84
N HIS A 11 3.37 3.32 -5.46
CA HIS A 11 2.84 2.71 -4.24
C HIS A 11 2.38 1.28 -4.55
N ILE A 12 2.94 0.32 -3.84
CA ILE A 12 2.66 -1.11 -3.99
C ILE A 12 2.01 -1.64 -2.72
N VAL A 13 0.98 -2.49 -2.89
CA VAL A 13 0.35 -3.23 -1.79
C VAL A 13 0.23 -4.70 -2.17
N GLN A 14 0.62 -5.59 -1.25
CA GLN A 14 0.38 -7.02 -1.36
C GLN A 14 -0.21 -7.55 -0.06
N ARG A 15 -1.25 -8.38 -0.16
CA ARG A 15 -2.03 -8.84 0.99
C ARG A 15 -2.00 -10.36 1.08
N GLY A 16 -2.02 -10.86 2.31
CA GLY A 16 -2.21 -12.27 2.62
C GLY A 16 -3.57 -12.79 2.14
N ILE A 17 -3.59 -14.05 1.71
CA ILE A 17 -4.82 -14.72 1.26
C ILE A 17 -5.90 -14.64 2.34
N ASN A 18 -7.14 -14.40 1.96
CA ASN A 18 -8.28 -14.24 2.86
C ASN A 18 -8.06 -13.21 3.99
N ARG A 19 -7.14 -12.26 3.80
CA ARG A 19 -6.68 -11.29 4.82
C ARG A 19 -6.01 -11.95 6.04
N GLU A 20 -5.61 -13.21 5.90
CA GLU A 20 -4.89 -13.95 6.92
C GLU A 20 -3.48 -13.38 7.13
N PRO A 21 -2.87 -13.62 8.30
CA PRO A 21 -1.51 -13.21 8.57
C PRO A 21 -0.54 -13.76 7.53
N CYS A 22 0.40 -12.92 7.12
CA CYS A 22 1.53 -13.31 6.29
C CYS A 22 2.88 -13.20 7.03
N PHE A 23 2.87 -12.66 8.24
CA PHE A 23 3.97 -12.65 9.17
C PHE A 23 3.49 -13.23 10.50
N PHE A 24 4.20 -14.23 11.03
CA PHE A 24 3.81 -15.01 12.20
C PHE A 24 4.76 -14.81 13.38
N ALA A 25 6.03 -14.47 13.09
CA ALA A 25 7.10 -14.23 14.07
C ALA A 25 7.97 -13.05 13.63
N GLU A 26 8.81 -12.53 14.54
CA GLU A 26 9.71 -11.40 14.23
C GLU A 26 10.70 -11.71 13.11
N GLU A 27 11.18 -12.95 13.06
CA GLU A 27 12.11 -13.46 12.06
C GLU A 27 11.53 -13.35 10.64
N ASP A 28 10.21 -13.47 10.49
CA ASP A 28 9.54 -13.34 9.20
C ASP A 28 9.69 -11.94 8.63
N TYR A 29 9.49 -10.92 9.48
CA TYR A 29 9.68 -9.52 9.10
C TYR A 29 11.15 -9.24 8.74
N GLN A 30 12.08 -9.78 9.51
CA GLN A 30 13.52 -9.62 9.25
C GLN A 30 13.91 -10.27 7.93
N CYS A 31 13.48 -11.50 7.66
CA CYS A 31 13.72 -12.20 6.41
C CYS A 31 13.11 -11.43 5.22
N TYR A 32 11.88 -10.95 5.35
CA TYR A 32 11.22 -10.17 4.30
C TYR A 32 11.98 -8.89 3.98
N LEU A 33 12.39 -8.12 5.00
CA LEU A 33 13.14 -6.88 4.85
C LEU A 33 14.54 -7.12 4.25
N HIS A 34 15.20 -8.21 4.63
CA HIS A 34 16.49 -8.60 4.04
C HIS A 34 16.35 -8.85 2.53
N TRP A 35 15.41 -9.70 2.13
CA TRP A 35 15.19 -9.99 0.72
C TRP A 35 14.59 -8.81 -0.07
N LEU A 36 13.85 -7.94 0.60
CA LEU A 36 13.38 -6.69 -0.02
C LEU A 36 14.58 -5.80 -0.41
N ALA A 37 15.55 -5.64 0.49
CA ALA A 37 16.76 -4.84 0.23
C ALA A 37 17.57 -5.40 -0.94
N GLU A 38 17.79 -6.73 -0.97
CA GLU A 38 18.50 -7.41 -2.06
C GLU A 38 17.75 -7.24 -3.39
N ALA A 39 16.46 -7.58 -3.41
CA ALA A 39 15.65 -7.49 -4.63
C ALA A 39 15.51 -6.06 -5.16
N ALA A 40 15.44 -5.06 -4.26
CA ALA A 40 15.39 -3.65 -4.66
C ALA A 40 16.69 -3.21 -5.34
N ARG A 41 17.83 -3.55 -4.76
CA ARG A 41 19.16 -3.27 -5.34
C ARG A 41 19.33 -3.96 -6.70
N ASP A 42 19.03 -5.27 -6.76
CA ASP A 42 19.25 -6.09 -7.96
C ASP A 42 18.32 -5.68 -9.13
N CYS A 43 17.14 -5.15 -8.81
CA CYS A 43 16.17 -4.69 -9.81
C CYS A 43 16.27 -3.20 -10.14
N GLY A 44 17.07 -2.42 -9.41
CA GLY A 44 17.16 -0.97 -9.59
C GLY A 44 15.88 -0.27 -9.13
N CYS A 45 15.44 -0.54 -7.90
CA CYS A 45 14.29 0.12 -7.27
C CYS A 45 14.75 0.87 -6.01
N ALA A 46 14.60 2.19 -5.98
CA ALA A 46 14.84 3.01 -4.80
C ALA A 46 13.61 2.96 -3.87
N ILE A 47 13.77 2.45 -2.65
CA ILE A 47 12.69 2.37 -1.66
C ILE A 47 12.67 3.66 -0.84
N HIS A 48 11.52 4.32 -0.71
CA HIS A 48 11.35 5.59 0.01
C HIS A 48 10.58 5.44 1.32
N ALA A 49 9.61 4.55 1.34
CA ALA A 49 8.83 4.22 2.54
C ALA A 49 8.31 2.78 2.47
N TYR A 50 8.11 2.17 3.63
CA TYR A 50 7.47 0.86 3.75
C TYR A 50 6.77 0.69 5.10
N VAL A 51 5.82 -0.23 5.14
CA VAL A 51 5.30 -0.83 6.37
C VAL A 51 4.92 -2.28 6.12
N LEU A 52 5.32 -3.15 7.03
CA LEU A 52 4.94 -4.55 7.04
C LEU A 52 3.87 -4.74 8.13
N MET A 53 2.62 -4.79 7.74
CA MET A 53 1.51 -5.11 8.63
C MET A 53 1.39 -6.64 8.79
N THR A 54 0.71 -7.11 9.80
CA THR A 54 0.57 -8.56 10.05
C THR A 54 0.09 -9.33 8.81
N ASN A 55 -0.83 -8.77 8.04
CA ASN A 55 -1.47 -9.46 6.91
C ASN A 55 -1.31 -8.78 5.55
N HIS A 56 -0.52 -7.71 5.46
CA HIS A 56 -0.24 -7.04 4.19
C HIS A 56 1.00 -6.15 4.30
N VAL A 57 1.54 -5.77 3.16
CA VAL A 57 2.70 -4.87 3.05
C VAL A 57 2.37 -3.68 2.17
N HIS A 58 2.92 -2.53 2.50
CA HIS A 58 2.97 -1.35 1.66
C HIS A 58 4.41 -0.98 1.37
N LEU A 59 4.70 -0.64 0.12
CA LEU A 59 6.00 -0.15 -0.32
C LEU A 59 5.78 1.10 -1.18
N LEU A 60 6.60 2.13 -0.98
CA LEU A 60 6.71 3.25 -1.90
C LEU A 60 8.13 3.22 -2.48
N LEU A 61 8.23 3.07 -3.78
CA LEU A 61 9.52 2.94 -4.47
C LEU A 61 9.52 3.62 -5.83
N THR A 62 10.69 4.03 -6.31
CA THR A 62 10.89 4.51 -7.67
C THR A 62 11.77 3.53 -8.45
N PRO A 63 11.27 2.93 -9.54
CA PRO A 63 12.05 2.06 -10.40
C PRO A 63 12.89 2.87 -11.39
N THR A 64 14.11 2.44 -11.69
CA THR A 64 14.97 3.04 -12.72
C THR A 64 14.65 2.55 -14.13
N VAL A 65 14.02 1.36 -14.25
CA VAL A 65 13.64 0.77 -15.54
C VAL A 65 12.25 0.17 -15.50
N SER A 66 11.58 0.15 -16.65
CA SER A 66 10.28 -0.51 -16.80
C SER A 66 10.38 -2.00 -16.43
N GLY A 67 9.34 -2.51 -15.74
CA GLY A 67 9.30 -3.91 -15.31
C GLY A 67 10.11 -4.23 -14.04
N ALA A 68 10.97 -3.33 -13.54
CA ALA A 68 11.72 -3.53 -12.30
C ALA A 68 10.82 -3.88 -11.10
N PRO A 69 9.70 -3.18 -10.85
CA PRO A 69 8.80 -3.54 -9.75
C PRO A 69 8.20 -4.94 -9.87
N ALA A 70 7.94 -5.39 -11.11
CA ALA A 70 7.41 -6.73 -11.33
C ALA A 70 8.46 -7.81 -11.00
N ARG A 71 9.73 -7.60 -11.43
CA ARG A 71 10.83 -8.51 -11.08
C ARG A 71 11.11 -8.53 -9.58
N LEU A 72 11.14 -7.35 -8.94
CA LEU A 72 11.31 -7.22 -7.49
C LEU A 72 10.23 -8.02 -6.75
N MET A 73 8.96 -7.75 -7.02
CA MET A 73 7.86 -8.41 -6.33
C MET A 73 7.77 -9.91 -6.63
N GLN A 74 8.19 -10.35 -7.83
CA GLN A 74 8.27 -11.77 -8.17
C GLN A 74 9.38 -12.47 -7.41
N SER A 75 10.59 -11.88 -7.35
CA SER A 75 11.74 -12.42 -6.63
C SER A 75 11.44 -12.53 -5.13
N LEU A 76 11.02 -11.40 -4.54
CA LEU A 76 10.67 -11.30 -3.14
C LEU A 76 9.54 -12.26 -2.74
N GLY A 77 8.45 -12.25 -3.52
CA GLY A 77 7.29 -13.09 -3.25
C GLY A 77 7.60 -14.59 -3.33
N ARG A 78 8.42 -15.02 -4.31
CA ARG A 78 8.84 -16.42 -4.44
C ARG A 78 9.67 -16.86 -3.22
N ARG A 79 10.69 -16.10 -2.86
CA ARG A 79 11.59 -16.41 -1.73
C ARG A 79 10.83 -16.47 -0.42
N TYR A 80 9.98 -15.46 -0.17
CA TYR A 80 9.23 -15.38 1.06
C TYR A 80 8.17 -16.49 1.20
N VAL A 81 7.44 -16.81 0.14
CA VAL A 81 6.45 -17.91 0.16
C VAL A 81 7.12 -19.26 0.40
N GLN A 82 8.28 -19.52 -0.24
CA GLN A 82 9.04 -20.75 0.00
C GLN A 82 9.51 -20.86 1.47
N TYR A 83 10.01 -19.76 2.02
CA TYR A 83 10.39 -19.67 3.41
C TYR A 83 9.22 -19.95 4.35
N ALA A 84 8.11 -19.20 4.21
CA ALA A 84 6.93 -19.32 5.05
C ALA A 84 6.31 -20.73 4.96
N ASN A 85 6.21 -21.30 3.77
CA ASN A 85 5.67 -22.65 3.59
C ASN A 85 6.55 -23.70 4.27
N ARG A 86 7.89 -23.57 4.17
CA ARG A 86 8.83 -24.48 4.84
C ARG A 86 8.78 -24.30 6.36
N GLN A 87 8.85 -23.06 6.85
CA GLN A 87 8.90 -22.72 8.27
C GLN A 87 7.65 -23.18 9.02
N TYR A 88 6.48 -22.97 8.39
CA TYR A 88 5.17 -23.20 9.02
C TYR A 88 4.46 -24.46 8.49
N ARG A 89 5.18 -25.33 7.76
CA ARG A 89 4.66 -26.59 7.17
C ARG A 89 3.37 -26.37 6.37
N ARG A 90 3.32 -25.28 5.60
CA ARG A 90 2.20 -24.88 4.76
C ARG A 90 2.43 -25.30 3.31
N THR A 91 1.35 -25.31 2.55
CA THR A 91 1.35 -25.50 1.09
C THR A 91 0.55 -24.40 0.40
N GLY A 92 0.78 -24.17 -0.88
CA GLY A 92 0.02 -23.22 -1.67
C GLY A 92 0.47 -21.76 -1.53
N SER A 93 -0.40 -20.85 -1.93
CA SER A 93 -0.12 -19.41 -1.93
C SER A 93 -0.26 -18.81 -0.52
N LEU A 94 0.64 -17.87 -0.20
CA LEU A 94 0.52 -17.01 0.98
C LEU A 94 -0.23 -15.72 0.65
N TRP A 95 -0.18 -15.30 -0.62
CA TRP A 95 -0.72 -14.03 -1.07
C TRP A 95 -2.08 -14.20 -1.74
N GLU A 96 -3.00 -13.26 -1.51
CA GLU A 96 -4.35 -13.20 -2.12
C GLU A 96 -4.29 -13.14 -3.66
N GLY A 97 -3.15 -12.76 -4.20
CA GLY A 97 -2.92 -12.68 -5.63
C GLY A 97 -1.71 -11.80 -5.94
N ARG A 98 -1.74 -11.24 -7.14
CA ARG A 98 -0.69 -10.29 -7.53
C ARG A 98 -0.83 -8.98 -6.74
N TYR A 99 0.30 -8.33 -6.43
CA TYR A 99 0.30 -7.02 -5.80
C TYR A 99 -0.54 -5.98 -6.58
N LYS A 100 -1.11 -5.01 -5.88
CA LYS A 100 -1.74 -3.81 -6.46
C LYS A 100 -0.71 -2.69 -6.50
N SER A 101 -0.84 -1.78 -7.44
CA SER A 101 0.06 -0.62 -7.53
C SER A 101 -0.64 0.59 -8.12
N SER A 102 -0.18 1.77 -7.71
CA SER A 102 -0.60 3.08 -8.19
C SER A 102 0.64 3.96 -8.39
N VAL A 103 0.76 4.58 -9.55
CA VAL A 103 1.79 5.60 -9.79
C VAL A 103 1.44 6.86 -9.00
N VAL A 104 2.42 7.46 -8.33
CA VAL A 104 2.22 8.61 -7.45
C VAL A 104 2.83 9.86 -8.08
N GLN A 105 2.05 10.94 -8.16
CA GLN A 105 2.58 12.27 -8.51
C GLN A 105 3.45 12.76 -7.36
N ALA A 106 4.77 12.86 -7.61
CA ALA A 106 5.74 13.12 -6.55
C ALA A 106 5.50 14.47 -5.87
N GLU A 107 5.35 15.54 -6.65
CA GLU A 107 5.28 16.92 -6.17
C GLU A 107 4.14 17.16 -5.17
N SER A 108 3.01 16.50 -5.39
CA SER A 108 1.79 16.77 -4.62
C SER A 108 1.43 15.64 -3.63
N TYR A 109 1.78 14.39 -3.95
CA TYR A 109 1.25 13.24 -3.22
C TYR A 109 2.31 12.34 -2.59
N LEU A 110 3.62 12.54 -2.84
CA LEU A 110 4.66 11.67 -2.28
C LEU A 110 4.61 11.65 -0.74
N LEU A 111 4.68 12.82 -0.11
CA LEU A 111 4.70 12.94 1.36
C LEU A 111 3.39 12.45 1.98
N ALA A 112 2.26 12.72 1.34
CA ALA A 112 0.96 12.19 1.76
C ALA A 112 0.93 10.65 1.68
N CYS A 113 1.48 10.07 0.62
CA CYS A 113 1.59 8.63 0.45
C CYS A 113 2.56 8.00 1.48
N MET A 114 3.71 8.62 1.75
CA MET A 114 4.64 8.19 2.81
C MET A 114 3.93 8.18 4.17
N ARG A 115 3.25 9.27 4.54
CA ARG A 115 2.46 9.37 5.77
C ARG A 115 1.37 8.30 5.84
N TYR A 116 0.63 8.12 4.75
CA TYR A 116 -0.40 7.08 4.66
C TYR A 116 0.17 5.70 4.98
N ILE A 117 1.34 5.35 4.40
CA ILE A 117 2.02 4.09 4.63
C ILE A 117 2.45 3.94 6.08
N GLU A 118 3.11 4.96 6.63
CA GLU A 118 3.71 4.91 7.96
C GLU A 118 2.68 5.04 9.10
N LEU A 119 1.49 5.60 8.83
CA LEU A 119 0.36 5.65 9.77
C LEU A 119 -0.52 4.39 9.77
N ASN A 120 -0.27 3.41 8.89
CA ASN A 120 -1.09 2.20 8.86
C ASN A 120 -1.19 1.49 10.23
N PRO A 121 -0.10 1.33 11.01
CA PRO A 121 -0.17 0.69 12.32
C PRO A 121 -1.00 1.48 13.35
N VAL A 122 -0.94 2.82 13.30
CA VAL A 122 -1.76 3.69 14.17
C VAL A 122 -3.23 3.57 13.79
N ARG A 123 -3.54 3.61 12.49
CA ARG A 123 -4.92 3.47 11.98
C ARG A 123 -5.51 2.09 12.20
N ALA A 124 -4.67 1.07 12.36
CA ALA A 124 -5.04 -0.29 12.74
C ALA A 124 -5.09 -0.48 14.27
N ALA A 125 -4.90 0.59 15.05
CA ALA A 125 -4.84 0.57 16.51
C ALA A 125 -3.80 -0.40 17.10
N MET A 126 -2.74 -0.70 16.35
CA MET A 126 -1.64 -1.57 16.81
C MET A 126 -0.68 -0.80 17.72
N VAL A 127 -0.53 0.50 17.47
CA VAL A 127 0.30 1.44 18.24
C VAL A 127 -0.38 2.80 18.31
N VAL A 128 -0.03 3.60 19.32
CA VAL A 128 -0.54 4.98 19.46
C VAL A 128 0.27 5.96 18.60
N ASP A 129 1.58 5.73 18.50
CA ASP A 129 2.52 6.57 17.75
C ASP A 129 3.24 5.70 16.70
N PRO A 130 3.44 6.20 15.46
CA PRO A 130 4.07 5.42 14.41
C PRO A 130 5.52 5.02 14.74
N GLY A 131 6.22 5.75 15.60
CA GLY A 131 7.55 5.39 16.11
C GLY A 131 7.55 4.14 16.99
N GLY A 132 6.40 3.78 17.57
CA GLY A 132 6.22 2.53 18.31
C GLY A 132 6.24 1.28 17.43
N TYR A 133 6.03 1.42 16.12
CA TYR A 133 5.99 0.26 15.21
C TYR A 133 7.32 0.05 14.49
N ARG A 134 8.04 -1.02 14.85
CA ARG A 134 9.41 -1.29 14.37
C ARG A 134 9.49 -1.72 12.90
N TRP A 135 8.40 -2.23 12.31
CA TRP A 135 8.37 -2.79 10.96
C TRP A 135 7.90 -1.75 9.92
N SER A 136 8.33 -0.50 10.12
CA SER A 136 8.01 0.66 9.29
C SER A 136 9.24 1.51 9.06
N SER A 137 9.27 2.21 7.94
CA SER A 137 10.29 3.22 7.61
C SER A 137 10.20 4.50 8.47
N TYR A 138 9.15 4.69 9.26
CA TYR A 138 8.95 5.92 10.04
C TYR A 138 10.13 6.23 10.97
N ARG A 139 10.75 5.22 11.58
CA ARG A 139 11.91 5.44 12.46
C ARG A 139 13.09 6.07 11.74
N ALA A 140 13.26 5.75 10.46
CA ALA A 140 14.30 6.40 9.64
C ALA A 140 13.85 7.78 9.17
N ASN A 141 12.67 7.88 8.57
CA ASN A 141 12.18 9.12 7.99
C ASN A 141 11.78 10.18 9.03
N GLY A 142 11.28 9.76 10.18
CA GLY A 142 10.81 10.66 11.25
C GLY A 142 11.72 10.79 12.45
N LEU A 143 12.56 9.79 12.76
CA LEU A 143 13.35 9.72 13.98
C LEU A 143 14.87 9.60 13.73
N ALA A 144 15.33 9.81 12.50
CA ALA A 144 16.73 9.77 12.10
C ALA A 144 17.46 8.44 12.43
N GLN A 145 16.74 7.33 12.61
CA GLN A 145 17.37 6.02 12.75
C GLN A 145 17.85 5.54 11.39
N SER A 146 19.07 5.02 11.34
CA SER A 146 19.65 4.52 10.09
C SER A 146 18.88 3.31 9.57
N ASP A 147 18.50 3.34 8.29
CA ASP A 147 17.94 2.21 7.56
C ASP A 147 18.54 2.14 6.15
N ALA A 148 19.51 1.25 5.97
CA ALA A 148 20.24 1.09 4.71
C ALA A 148 19.37 0.59 3.53
N ARG A 149 18.12 0.21 3.77
CA ARG A 149 17.15 -0.19 2.74
C ARG A 149 16.53 1.00 2.03
N LEU A 150 16.53 2.16 2.69
CA LEU A 150 15.88 3.37 2.19
C LEU A 150 16.82 4.21 1.34
N THR A 151 16.23 4.75 0.29
CA THR A 151 16.81 5.82 -0.54
C THR A 151 15.88 7.03 -0.39
N PRO A 152 16.30 8.09 0.32
CA PRO A 152 15.47 9.28 0.48
C PRO A 152 15.10 9.89 -0.87
N HIS A 153 13.82 10.19 -1.08
CA HIS A 153 13.35 10.84 -2.30
C HIS A 153 13.72 12.34 -2.32
N PRO A 154 14.02 12.97 -3.48
CA PRO A 154 14.34 14.41 -3.55
C PRO A 154 13.30 15.31 -2.89
N ILE A 155 12.00 15.03 -3.01
CA ILE A 155 10.93 15.79 -2.34
C ILE A 155 11.05 15.71 -0.80
N TYR A 156 11.41 14.55 -0.24
CA TYR A 156 11.66 14.41 1.19
C TYR A 156 12.94 15.13 1.61
N LEU A 157 14.00 15.05 0.79
CA LEU A 157 15.26 15.76 1.02
C LEU A 157 15.07 17.28 0.98
N GLY A 158 14.15 17.76 0.16
CA GLY A 158 13.81 19.18 0.03
C GLY A 158 13.04 19.77 1.22
N LEU A 159 12.62 18.97 2.20
CA LEU A 159 11.98 19.48 3.41
C LEU A 159 12.94 20.34 4.24
N GLU A 160 14.18 19.88 4.39
CA GLU A 160 15.25 20.60 5.13
C GLU A 160 16.63 20.06 4.75
N THR A 161 17.67 20.87 4.97
CA THR A 161 19.03 20.54 4.55
C THR A 161 19.71 19.51 5.44
N ASP A 162 19.57 19.63 6.75
CA ASP A 162 20.13 18.68 7.71
C ASP A 162 19.11 17.59 8.11
N VAL A 163 19.61 16.45 8.59
CA VAL A 163 18.77 15.28 8.90
C VAL A 163 17.82 15.55 10.06
N ALA A 164 18.29 16.25 11.11
CA ALA A 164 17.48 16.46 12.32
C ALA A 164 16.31 17.41 12.04
N SER A 165 16.56 18.51 11.35
CA SER A 165 15.53 19.48 10.92
C SER A 165 14.56 18.84 9.95
N ARG A 166 15.05 18.03 9.01
CA ARG A 166 14.22 17.29 8.05
C ARG A 166 13.28 16.32 8.74
N CYS A 167 13.79 15.53 9.69
CA CYS A 167 12.95 14.64 10.49
C CYS A 167 11.93 15.43 11.33
N HIS A 168 12.30 16.59 11.84
CA HIS A 168 11.38 17.48 12.58
C HIS A 168 10.26 17.97 11.65
N ALA A 169 10.61 18.51 10.49
CA ALA A 169 9.66 18.97 9.47
C ALA A 169 8.73 17.83 9.02
N TYR A 170 9.30 16.64 8.78
CA TYR A 170 8.53 15.47 8.42
C TYR A 170 7.54 15.06 9.50
N ARG A 171 7.94 14.99 10.79
CA ARG A 171 7.04 14.71 11.91
C ARG A 171 5.93 15.76 12.05
N ALA A 172 6.22 17.02 11.75
CA ALA A 172 5.20 18.07 11.79
C ALA A 172 4.02 17.79 10.85
N LEU A 173 4.25 17.07 9.75
CA LEU A 173 3.20 16.63 8.83
C LEU A 173 2.23 15.62 9.45
N PHE A 174 2.59 14.95 10.56
CA PHE A 174 1.74 13.96 11.24
C PHE A 174 0.84 14.56 12.31
N ARG A 175 1.06 15.83 12.71
CA ARG A 175 0.25 16.51 13.72
C ARG A 175 -1.19 16.76 13.31
N PRO A 176 -1.49 17.28 12.10
CA PRO A 176 -2.85 17.22 11.59
C PRO A 176 -3.16 15.75 11.33
N GLN A 177 -4.34 15.27 11.71
CA GLN A 177 -4.82 13.98 11.22
C GLN A 177 -4.62 13.96 9.70
N LEU A 178 -4.16 12.81 9.19
CA LEU A 178 -4.11 12.65 7.74
C LEU A 178 -5.52 12.96 7.25
N ASP A 179 -5.64 13.99 6.43
CA ASP A 179 -6.90 14.38 5.84
C ASP A 179 -7.57 13.10 5.31
N ASP A 180 -8.78 12.83 5.76
CA ASP A 180 -9.50 11.61 5.38
C ASP A 180 -9.66 11.54 3.85
N ASP A 181 -9.69 12.69 3.19
CA ASP A 181 -9.70 12.81 1.74
C ASP A 181 -8.40 12.31 1.12
N ALA A 182 -7.23 12.72 1.62
CA ALA A 182 -5.94 12.25 1.11
C ALA A 182 -5.76 10.74 1.32
N ALA A 183 -6.22 10.22 2.45
CA ALA A 183 -6.19 8.78 2.71
C ALA A 183 -7.18 8.01 1.83
N SER A 184 -8.31 8.61 1.49
CA SER A 184 -9.31 8.07 0.57
C SER A 184 -8.76 8.01 -0.85
N ASP A 185 -8.12 9.09 -1.32
CA ASP A 185 -7.48 9.17 -2.63
C ASP A 185 -6.44 8.06 -2.82
N VAL A 186 -5.57 7.85 -1.81
CA VAL A 186 -4.58 6.77 -1.85
C VAL A 186 -5.24 5.39 -1.96
N ARG A 187 -6.31 5.15 -1.19
CA ARG A 187 -7.03 3.86 -1.23
C ARG A 187 -7.74 3.65 -2.56
N GLU A 188 -8.39 4.67 -3.09
CA GLU A 188 -9.12 4.59 -4.35
C GLU A 188 -8.16 4.37 -5.52
N ALA A 189 -7.07 5.13 -5.60
CA ALA A 189 -6.05 4.95 -6.61
C ALA A 189 -5.49 3.52 -6.63
N LEU A 190 -5.19 2.95 -5.45
CA LEU A 190 -4.77 1.55 -5.32
C LEU A 190 -5.86 0.55 -5.71
N LYS A 191 -7.11 0.79 -5.32
CA LYS A 191 -8.24 -0.08 -5.64
C LYS A 191 -8.46 -0.19 -7.14
N LEU A 192 -8.36 0.94 -7.82
CA LEU A 192 -8.59 1.05 -9.26
C LEU A 192 -7.33 0.75 -10.10
N GLY A 193 -6.15 0.75 -9.48
CA GLY A 193 -4.85 0.66 -10.17
C GLY A 193 -4.56 1.89 -11.03
N MET A 194 -5.09 3.06 -10.61
CA MET A 194 -4.97 4.33 -11.32
C MET A 194 -3.89 5.21 -10.69
N PRO A 195 -3.35 6.21 -11.43
CA PRO A 195 -2.42 7.17 -10.88
C PRO A 195 -3.02 7.95 -9.71
N LEU A 196 -2.24 8.16 -8.65
CA LEU A 196 -2.50 9.05 -7.53
C LEU A 196 -1.90 10.42 -7.85
N GLY A 197 -2.72 11.41 -8.06
CA GLY A 197 -2.29 12.74 -8.46
C GLY A 197 -3.45 13.61 -8.92
N SER A 198 -3.12 14.80 -9.42
CA SER A 198 -4.10 15.68 -10.06
C SER A 198 -4.77 14.98 -11.25
N GLU A 199 -5.95 15.47 -11.61
CA GLU A 199 -6.70 14.96 -12.76
C GLU A 199 -5.86 15.00 -14.04
N ARG A 200 -5.20 16.13 -14.28
CA ARG A 200 -4.28 16.34 -15.40
C ARG A 200 -3.13 15.32 -15.42
N PHE A 201 -2.55 15.03 -14.25
CA PHE A 201 -1.49 14.01 -14.13
C PHE A 201 -2.02 12.62 -14.49
N ALA A 202 -3.17 12.23 -13.93
CA ALA A 202 -3.76 10.93 -14.19
C ALA A 202 -4.11 10.75 -15.68
N GLU A 203 -4.66 11.78 -16.31
CA GLU A 203 -4.96 11.80 -17.76
C GLU A 203 -3.68 11.65 -18.60
N ALA A 204 -2.64 12.42 -18.29
CA ALA A 204 -1.36 12.38 -19.02
C ALA A 204 -0.71 10.98 -18.92
N ILE A 205 -0.70 10.37 -17.74
CA ILE A 205 -0.17 9.02 -17.54
C ILE A 205 -0.99 7.97 -18.30
N CYS A 206 -2.33 8.04 -18.23
CA CYS A 206 -3.20 7.11 -18.91
C CYS A 206 -3.09 7.25 -20.44
N ALA A 207 -3.05 8.47 -20.97
CA ALA A 207 -2.88 8.73 -22.39
C ALA A 207 -1.52 8.21 -22.91
N ARG A 208 -0.41 8.47 -22.17
CA ARG A 208 0.92 8.00 -22.51
C ARG A 208 1.02 6.48 -22.66
N LEU A 209 0.20 5.74 -21.91
CA LEU A 209 0.21 4.28 -21.86
C LEU A 209 -0.93 3.63 -22.65
N GLY A 210 -1.80 4.40 -23.28
CA GLY A 210 -2.99 3.87 -23.94
C GLY A 210 -3.95 3.14 -22.99
N VAL A 211 -3.93 3.48 -21.70
CA VAL A 211 -4.79 2.87 -20.68
C VAL A 211 -6.05 3.71 -20.49
N ARG A 212 -7.21 3.09 -20.59
CA ARG A 212 -8.48 3.78 -20.30
C ARG A 212 -8.56 4.12 -18.81
N ARG A 213 -8.81 5.38 -18.48
CA ARG A 213 -9.02 5.82 -17.10
C ARG A 213 -10.25 5.11 -16.52
N ASN A 214 -10.04 4.39 -15.43
CA ASN A 214 -11.12 3.80 -14.65
C ASN A 214 -11.51 4.79 -13.56
N THR A 215 -12.48 5.64 -13.82
CA THR A 215 -13.17 6.43 -12.79
C THR A 215 -14.19 5.49 -12.17
N GLY A 216 -13.90 4.97 -10.97
CA GLY A 216 -14.85 4.12 -10.27
C GLY A 216 -16.23 4.80 -10.26
N LYS A 217 -17.19 4.25 -11.00
CA LYS A 217 -18.57 4.69 -10.82
C LYS A 217 -18.89 4.46 -9.35
N ARG A 218 -19.28 5.51 -8.62
CA ARG A 218 -19.93 5.37 -7.32
C ARG A 218 -20.95 4.26 -7.46
N GLY A 219 -20.78 3.19 -6.65
CA GLY A 219 -21.66 2.05 -6.71
C GLY A 219 -23.11 2.52 -6.64
N ARG A 220 -23.98 1.84 -7.38
CA ARG A 220 -25.44 1.99 -7.30
C ARG A 220 -25.81 2.12 -5.83
N VAL A 221 -26.43 3.23 -5.44
CA VAL A 221 -27.08 3.39 -4.14
C VAL A 221 -27.93 2.14 -3.94
N PRO A 222 -27.84 1.42 -2.80
CA PRO A 222 -28.74 0.32 -2.54
C PRO A 222 -30.16 0.82 -2.77
N GLY A 223 -30.85 0.23 -3.75
CA GLY A 223 -32.24 0.57 -4.02
C GLY A 223 -33.04 0.31 -2.77
N ASP A 224 -33.97 1.21 -2.53
CA ASP A 224 -34.99 1.15 -1.50
C ASP A 224 -35.47 -0.29 -1.24
N GLU A 225 -35.60 -0.61 0.02
CA GLU A 225 -36.10 -1.86 0.52
C GLU A 225 -37.41 -2.21 -0.21
N ARG A 226 -37.38 -3.29 -0.98
CA ARG A 226 -38.63 -3.88 -1.46
C ARG A 226 -39.34 -4.39 -0.21
N GLU A 227 -40.51 -3.83 0.08
CA GLU A 227 -41.43 -4.35 1.08
C GLU A 227 -41.56 -5.88 0.89
N PRO A 228 -41.51 -6.66 1.97
CA PRO A 228 -41.76 -8.09 1.89
C PRO A 228 -43.20 -8.32 1.38
N PRO A 229 -43.40 -9.34 0.52
CA PRO A 229 -44.72 -9.64 0.01
C PRO A 229 -45.66 -9.95 1.17
N THR A 230 -46.76 -9.20 1.27
CA THR A 230 -47.86 -9.47 2.18
C THR A 230 -48.38 -10.88 1.93
N VAL A 231 -48.18 -11.74 2.90
CA VAL A 231 -48.82 -13.08 2.94
C VAL A 231 -50.30 -12.85 3.15
N ARG A 232 -51.10 -13.05 2.09
CA ARG A 232 -52.55 -13.19 2.24
C ARG A 232 -52.83 -14.47 3.03
N ALA A 233 -53.40 -14.30 4.21
CA ALA A 233 -54.03 -15.38 4.95
C ALA A 233 -55.26 -15.90 4.20
N GLU A 234 -55.14 -17.02 3.51
CA GLU A 234 -56.28 -17.81 3.09
C GLU A 234 -56.77 -18.63 4.29
N GLN A 235 -57.91 -18.20 4.81
CA GLN A 235 -58.73 -19.04 5.65
C GLN A 235 -59.26 -20.19 4.79
N GLN A 236 -58.87 -21.39 5.10
CA GLN A 236 -59.66 -22.58 4.71
C GLN A 236 -60.18 -23.25 5.97
N GLY A 237 -61.51 -23.26 5.97
CA GLY A 237 -62.30 -23.83 6.99
C GLY A 237 -62.34 -25.35 6.96
N PHE A 238 -62.63 -25.86 8.07
CA PHE A 238 -63.26 -27.08 8.51
C PHE A 238 -63.69 -28.13 7.50
N GLY A 239 -63.42 -29.38 7.86
CA GLY A 239 -64.12 -30.56 7.35
C GLY A 239 -63.58 -31.85 7.93
N PHE A 240 -64.18 -32.31 9.08
CA PHE A 240 -64.17 -33.65 9.65
C PHE A 240 -62.86 -34.26 10.13
#